data_809fd8c107f1171dceaade5c977368b3
#
_entry.id   809fd8c107f1171dceaade5c977368b3
#
_cell.length_a   1.000
_cell.length_b   1.000
_cell.length_c   1.000
_cell.angle_alpha   90.00
_cell.angle_beta   90.00
_cell.angle_gamma   90.00
#
_symmetry.space_group_name_H-M   'P 1'
#
loop_
_entity.id
_entity.type
_entity.pdbx_description
1 polymer ?
#
loop_
_entity_poly.entity_id
_entity_poly.type
_entity_poly.pdbx_seq_one_letter_code
_entity_poly.pdbx_strand_id
1 'polypeptide(L)'
;MGGLPAETTPRLADLLWEKLLYNGCLNPLSAICGVSYGALGETPETRAVMRDVAYEIFDVMHAAGHRTRYADADAFLKALHEVLLPPTAAHESSMLQDLRAGRRTEIDALNGAVVRLAETYGREAPTNRTLCELVRFLEARARTERKRSRT
;
A
#
# COMPACT_ATOMS: atom_id res chain seq x y z
N MET A 1 -2.79 -25.59 0.45
CA MET A 1 -3.16 -24.50 1.34
C MET A 1 -2.27 -23.30 1.07
N GLY A 2 -2.78 -22.39 0.33
CA GLY A 2 -2.03 -21.18 0.03
C GLY A 2 -1.95 -20.30 1.26
N GLY A 3 -0.76 -20.05 1.71
CA GLY A 3 -0.55 -19.05 2.72
C GLY A 3 -0.56 -19.56 4.15
N LEU A 4 -1.48 -19.10 4.95
CA LEU A 4 -1.40 -19.24 6.40
C LEU A 4 -1.75 -20.66 6.87
N PRO A 5 -1.01 -21.20 7.85
CA PRO A 5 -1.35 -22.51 8.42
C PRO A 5 -2.71 -22.49 9.12
N ALA A 6 -3.31 -23.67 9.28
CA ALA A 6 -4.62 -23.80 9.91
C ALA A 6 -4.64 -23.26 11.34
N GLU A 7 -3.51 -23.27 12.00
CA GLU A 7 -3.32 -22.75 13.35
C GLU A 7 -2.98 -21.26 13.38
N THR A 8 -3.13 -20.56 12.26
CA THR A 8 -2.90 -19.11 12.21
C THR A 8 -3.81 -18.43 13.22
N THR A 9 -3.21 -17.74 14.17
CA THR A 9 -3.96 -17.03 15.19
C THR A 9 -4.60 -15.78 14.59
N PRO A 10 -5.72 -15.30 15.16
CA PRO A 10 -6.29 -14.01 14.77
C PRO A 10 -5.26 -12.88 14.81
N ARG A 11 -4.33 -12.92 15.77
CA ARG A 11 -3.26 -11.94 15.90
C ARG A 11 -2.36 -11.89 14.66
N LEU A 12 -2.02 -13.04 14.07
CA LEU A 12 -1.20 -13.07 12.87
C LEU A 12 -1.93 -12.44 11.68
N ALA A 13 -3.23 -12.75 11.52
CA ALA A 13 -4.06 -12.12 10.51
C ALA A 13 -4.13 -10.60 10.70
N ASP A 14 -4.31 -10.14 11.94
CA ASP A 14 -4.33 -8.72 12.27
C ASP A 14 -3.02 -8.04 11.88
N LEU A 15 -1.87 -8.67 12.17
CA LEU A 15 -0.57 -8.12 11.81
C LEU A 15 -0.38 -8.04 10.30
N LEU A 16 -0.89 -9.00 9.53
CA LEU A 16 -0.83 -8.96 8.07
C LEU A 16 -1.66 -7.81 7.51
N TRP A 17 -2.84 -7.56 8.06
CA TRP A 17 -3.66 -6.43 7.66
C TRP A 17 -3.03 -5.09 8.03
N GLU A 18 -2.40 -5.00 9.20
CA GLU A 18 -1.68 -3.79 9.61
C GLU A 18 -0.51 -3.50 8.65
N LYS A 19 0.22 -4.52 8.25
CA LYS A 19 1.30 -4.38 7.28
C LYS A 19 0.76 -3.91 5.94
N LEU A 20 -0.36 -4.46 5.49
CA LEU A 20 -1.01 -4.07 4.24
C LEU A 20 -1.46 -2.61 4.30
N LEU A 21 -2.04 -2.18 5.42
CA LEU A 21 -2.43 -0.78 5.64
C LEU A 21 -1.22 0.16 5.53
N TYR A 22 -0.18 -0.13 6.26
CA TYR A 22 1.03 0.70 6.29
C TYR A 22 1.68 0.78 4.91
N ASN A 23 1.98 -0.38 4.33
CA ASN A 23 2.66 -0.44 3.03
C ASN A 23 1.76 0.04 1.89
N GLY A 24 0.47 -0.28 1.93
CA GLY A 24 -0.48 0.14 0.90
C GLY A 24 -0.70 1.65 0.85
N CYS A 25 -0.64 2.32 1.99
CA CYS A 25 -0.73 3.78 2.04
C CYS A 25 0.56 4.46 1.54
N LEU A 26 1.72 3.89 1.87
CA LEU A 26 3.00 4.59 1.66
C LEU A 26 3.73 4.19 0.39
N ASN A 27 3.80 2.88 0.09
CA ASN A 27 4.69 2.41 -0.97
C ASN A 27 4.30 2.91 -2.37
N PRO A 28 3.05 2.80 -2.80
CA PRO A 28 2.71 3.29 -4.14
C PRO A 28 2.85 4.79 -4.27
N LEU A 29 2.47 5.56 -3.25
CA LEU A 29 2.64 7.02 -3.30
C LEU A 29 4.11 7.42 -3.33
N SER A 30 4.95 6.80 -2.50
CA SER A 30 6.40 7.01 -2.53
C SER A 30 6.94 6.73 -3.94
N ALA A 31 6.51 5.64 -4.55
CA ALA A 31 6.97 5.25 -5.88
C ALA A 31 6.49 6.22 -6.97
N ILE A 32 5.21 6.59 -6.93
CA ILE A 32 4.61 7.47 -7.93
C ILE A 32 5.18 8.88 -7.83
N CYS A 33 5.30 9.40 -6.62
CA CYS A 33 5.79 10.76 -6.38
C CYS A 33 7.31 10.86 -6.37
N GLY A 34 8.02 9.73 -6.23
CA GLY A 34 9.48 9.71 -6.19
C GLY A 34 10.06 10.35 -4.93
N VAL A 35 9.41 10.15 -3.79
CA VAL A 35 9.77 10.83 -2.53
C VAL A 35 9.86 9.84 -1.36
N SER A 36 10.51 10.29 -0.28
CA SER A 36 10.55 9.57 0.99
C SER A 36 9.19 9.63 1.69
N TYR A 37 9.03 8.77 2.70
CA TYR A 37 7.77 8.68 3.46
C TYR A 37 7.39 10.00 4.14
N GLY A 38 8.36 10.71 4.71
CA GLY A 38 8.08 11.97 5.40
C GLY A 38 7.41 13.01 4.50
N ALA A 39 7.85 13.09 3.25
CA ALA A 39 7.28 14.03 2.29
C ALA A 39 5.79 13.80 2.06
N LEU A 40 5.34 12.55 2.13
CA LEU A 40 3.93 12.20 1.94
C LEU A 40 3.03 12.72 3.06
N GLY A 41 3.59 12.85 4.26
CA GLY A 41 2.85 13.37 5.41
C GLY A 41 2.82 14.89 5.51
N GLU A 42 3.52 15.60 4.64
CA GLU A 42 3.71 17.05 4.74
C GLU A 42 2.61 17.88 4.07
N THR A 43 1.87 17.30 3.13
CA THR A 43 0.87 18.05 2.37
C THR A 43 -0.53 17.44 2.51
N PRO A 44 -1.58 18.28 2.44
CA PRO A 44 -2.95 17.78 2.52
C PRO A 44 -3.32 16.89 1.34
N GLU A 45 -2.73 17.08 0.17
CA GLU A 45 -3.04 16.29 -1.04
C GLU A 45 -2.64 14.83 -0.88
N THR A 46 -1.40 14.57 -0.46
CA THR A 46 -0.94 13.18 -0.26
C THR A 46 -1.60 12.56 0.96
N ARG A 47 -1.88 13.35 2.00
CA ARG A 47 -2.64 12.86 3.15
C ARG A 47 -4.05 12.43 2.75
N ALA A 48 -4.70 13.16 1.84
CA ALA A 48 -6.03 12.81 1.34
C ALA A 48 -6.02 11.48 0.59
N VAL A 49 -4.99 11.23 -0.23
CA VAL A 49 -4.88 9.95 -0.95
C VAL A 49 -4.66 8.80 0.05
N MET A 50 -3.78 8.98 1.02
CA MET A 50 -3.54 7.95 2.05
C MET A 50 -4.81 7.66 2.85
N ARG A 51 -5.60 8.70 3.16
CA ARG A 51 -6.89 8.53 3.83
C ARG A 51 -7.83 7.65 3.00
N ASP A 52 -7.96 7.94 1.72
CA ASP A 52 -8.86 7.16 0.85
C ASP A 52 -8.40 5.72 0.73
N VAL A 53 -7.08 5.49 0.61
CA VAL A 53 -6.51 4.13 0.60
C VAL A 53 -6.87 3.40 1.89
N ALA A 54 -6.64 4.02 3.04
CA ALA A 54 -6.90 3.41 4.34
C ALA A 54 -8.38 3.10 4.54
N TYR A 55 -9.26 4.01 4.14
CA TYR A 55 -10.71 3.80 4.27
C TYR A 55 -11.16 2.61 3.44
N GLU A 56 -10.68 2.49 2.21
CA GLU A 56 -11.00 1.36 1.35
C GLU A 56 -10.48 0.04 1.94
N ILE A 57 -9.25 0.04 2.46
CA ILE A 57 -8.67 -1.16 3.06
C ILE A 57 -9.47 -1.58 4.29
N PHE A 58 -9.85 -0.65 5.16
CA PHE A 58 -10.67 -0.97 6.33
C PHE A 58 -12.03 -1.54 5.94
N ASP A 59 -12.66 -0.98 4.92
CA ASP A 59 -13.94 -1.49 4.43
C ASP A 59 -13.81 -2.94 3.94
N VAL A 60 -12.80 -3.22 3.15
CA VAL A 60 -12.55 -4.57 2.63
C VAL A 60 -12.18 -5.53 3.76
N MET A 61 -11.34 -5.10 4.68
CA MET A 61 -10.93 -5.89 5.83
C MET A 61 -12.12 -6.31 6.69
N HIS A 62 -13.00 -5.37 7.01
CA HIS A 62 -14.20 -5.64 7.80
C HIS A 62 -15.16 -6.56 7.06
N ALA A 63 -15.35 -6.36 5.76
CA ALA A 63 -16.16 -7.23 4.93
C ALA A 63 -15.63 -8.67 4.91
N ALA A 64 -14.32 -8.82 4.97
CA ALA A 64 -13.67 -10.14 5.03
C ALA A 64 -13.69 -10.75 6.45
N GLY A 65 -14.25 -10.05 7.43
CA GLY A 65 -14.37 -10.56 8.80
C GLY A 65 -13.11 -10.39 9.64
N HIS A 66 -12.19 -9.51 9.24
CA HIS A 66 -10.94 -9.27 9.97
C HIS A 66 -10.95 -7.91 10.67
N ARG A 67 -10.09 -7.78 11.67
CA ARG A 67 -9.90 -6.56 12.43
C ARG A 67 -8.43 -6.39 12.76
N THR A 68 -8.06 -5.17 13.13
CA THR A 68 -6.73 -4.86 13.65
C THR A 68 -6.87 -4.19 15.01
N ARG A 69 -5.74 -3.86 15.63
CA ARG A 69 -5.72 -3.10 16.89
C ARG A 69 -6.28 -1.67 16.73
N TYR A 70 -6.35 -1.17 15.51
CA TYR A 70 -6.95 0.15 15.25
C TYR A 70 -8.46 0.01 15.13
N ALA A 71 -9.19 0.84 15.88
CA ALA A 71 -10.64 0.77 15.90
C ALA A 71 -11.27 1.08 14.54
N ASP A 72 -10.68 2.01 13.80
CA ASP A 72 -11.15 2.44 12.50
C ASP A 72 -10.01 3.05 11.68
N ALA A 73 -10.30 3.45 10.45
CA ALA A 73 -9.31 4.05 9.57
C ALA A 73 -8.74 5.36 10.13
N ASP A 74 -9.56 6.16 10.80
CA ASP A 74 -9.09 7.42 11.38
C ASP A 74 -8.08 7.17 12.50
N ALA A 75 -8.32 6.16 13.35
CA ALA A 75 -7.37 5.78 14.39
C ALA A 75 -6.04 5.32 13.79
N PHE A 76 -6.09 4.54 12.72
CA PHE A 76 -4.89 4.13 12.00
C PHE A 76 -4.14 5.34 11.41
N LEU A 77 -4.85 6.24 10.76
CA LEU A 77 -4.24 7.42 10.12
C LEU A 77 -3.59 8.32 11.15
N LYS A 78 -4.22 8.50 12.31
CA LYS A 78 -3.62 9.25 13.41
C LYS A 78 -2.31 8.61 13.84
N ALA A 79 -2.30 7.29 14.05
CA ALA A 79 -1.09 6.56 14.41
C ALA A 79 -0.04 6.64 13.31
N LEU A 80 -0.44 6.56 12.05
CA LEU A 80 0.46 6.67 10.92
C LEU A 80 1.22 8.00 10.95
N HIS A 81 0.50 9.10 11.07
CA HIS A 81 1.11 10.44 11.01
C HIS A 81 1.88 10.82 12.28
N GLU A 82 1.39 10.43 13.45
CA GLU A 82 1.98 10.85 14.72
C GLU A 82 3.07 9.90 15.24
N VAL A 83 2.97 8.61 14.94
CA VAL A 83 3.84 7.59 15.54
C VAL A 83 4.69 6.85 14.52
N LEU A 84 4.10 6.41 13.41
CA LEU A 84 4.78 5.50 12.48
C LEU A 84 5.67 6.25 11.47
N LEU A 85 5.21 7.39 10.96
CA LEU A 85 5.97 8.16 9.98
C LEU A 85 7.21 8.86 10.52
N PRO A 86 7.16 9.56 11.67
CA PRO A 86 8.32 10.33 12.11
C PRO A 86 9.64 9.56 12.15
N PRO A 87 9.70 8.33 12.73
CA PRO A 87 10.98 7.61 12.76
C PRO A 87 11.43 7.10 11.38
N THR A 88 10.53 7.02 10.41
CA THR A 88 10.85 6.51 9.07
C THR A 88 10.76 7.59 7.98
N ALA A 89 10.75 8.85 8.37
CA ALA A 89 10.52 9.97 7.44
C ALA A 89 11.52 10.01 6.28
N ALA A 90 12.78 9.68 6.53
CA ALA A 90 13.82 9.68 5.50
C ALA A 90 13.84 8.41 4.64
N HIS A 91 13.03 7.41 4.99
CA HIS A 91 13.01 6.13 4.29
C HIS A 91 12.32 6.26 2.92
N GLU A 92 12.96 5.70 1.90
CA GLU A 92 12.37 5.52 0.58
C GLU A 92 11.84 4.11 0.46
N SER A 93 10.64 3.93 -0.10
CA SER A 93 10.04 2.61 -0.19
C SER A 93 10.86 1.66 -1.06
N SER A 94 10.77 0.37 -0.77
CA SER A 94 11.34 -0.66 -1.65
C SER A 94 10.74 -0.59 -3.06
N MET A 95 9.46 -0.20 -3.15
CA MET A 95 8.78 -0.03 -4.43
C MET A 95 9.43 1.06 -5.28
N LEU A 96 9.78 2.20 -4.70
CA LEU A 96 10.51 3.26 -5.40
C LEU A 96 11.88 2.77 -5.85
N GLN A 97 12.58 2.05 -4.97
CA GLN A 97 13.89 1.48 -5.30
C GLN A 97 13.78 0.47 -6.46
N ASP A 98 12.75 -0.37 -6.43
CA ASP A 98 12.51 -1.35 -7.50
C ASP A 98 12.25 -0.67 -8.84
N LEU A 99 11.43 0.39 -8.86
CA LEU A 99 11.18 1.14 -10.08
C LEU A 99 12.46 1.76 -10.64
N ARG A 100 13.28 2.37 -9.78
CA ARG A 100 14.56 2.96 -10.20
C ARG A 100 15.52 1.93 -10.78
N ALA A 101 15.47 0.71 -10.27
CA ALA A 101 16.31 -0.40 -10.74
C ALA A 101 15.71 -1.17 -11.91
N GLY A 102 14.51 -0.82 -12.36
CA GLY A 102 13.80 -1.53 -13.42
C GLY A 102 13.30 -2.90 -13.00
N ARG A 103 13.16 -3.14 -11.70
CA ARG A 103 12.65 -4.39 -11.16
C ARG A 103 11.13 -4.33 -11.01
N ARG A 104 10.52 -5.51 -11.00
CA ARG A 104 9.10 -5.66 -10.69
C ARG A 104 8.86 -5.34 -9.22
N THR A 105 7.75 -4.66 -8.93
CA THR A 105 7.39 -4.27 -7.57
C THR A 105 6.39 -5.25 -6.94
N GLU A 106 6.08 -5.05 -5.67
CA GLU A 106 5.07 -5.82 -4.94
C GLU A 106 3.66 -5.23 -5.05
N ILE A 107 3.40 -4.35 -6.02
CA ILE A 107 2.09 -3.65 -6.09
C ILE A 107 0.92 -4.64 -6.15
N ASP A 108 1.06 -5.76 -6.84
CA ASP A 108 -0.01 -6.76 -6.95
C ASP A 108 -0.29 -7.45 -5.62
N ALA A 109 0.73 -7.62 -4.77
CA ALA A 109 0.59 -8.22 -3.45
C ALA A 109 0.10 -7.22 -2.39
N LEU A 110 0.14 -5.93 -2.67
CA LEU A 110 -0.32 -4.86 -1.78
C LEU A 110 -1.69 -4.34 -2.23
N ASN A 111 -1.71 -3.22 -2.92
CA ASN A 111 -2.97 -2.60 -3.35
C ASN A 111 -3.75 -3.49 -4.33
N GLY A 112 -3.05 -4.27 -5.14
CA GLY A 112 -3.70 -5.27 -6.01
C GLY A 112 -4.45 -6.32 -5.23
N ALA A 113 -3.91 -6.76 -4.09
CA ALA A 113 -4.62 -7.70 -3.22
C ALA A 113 -5.88 -7.08 -2.63
N VAL A 114 -5.83 -5.80 -2.26
CA VAL A 114 -7.03 -5.07 -1.78
C VAL A 114 -8.10 -5.04 -2.86
N VAL A 115 -7.73 -4.74 -4.09
CA VAL A 115 -8.68 -4.70 -5.23
C VAL A 115 -9.34 -6.06 -5.44
N ARG A 116 -8.56 -7.15 -5.42
CA ARG A 116 -9.11 -8.50 -5.60
C ARG A 116 -10.03 -8.90 -4.46
N LEU A 117 -9.66 -8.57 -3.22
CA LEU A 117 -10.50 -8.85 -2.07
C LEU A 117 -11.78 -8.01 -2.10
N ALA A 118 -11.70 -6.76 -2.54
CA ALA A 118 -12.88 -5.93 -2.71
C ALA A 118 -13.87 -6.59 -3.68
N GLU A 119 -13.41 -7.08 -4.80
CA GLU A 119 -14.25 -7.80 -5.76
C GLU A 119 -14.89 -9.04 -5.13
N THR A 120 -14.09 -9.81 -4.38
CA THR A 120 -14.58 -11.03 -3.70
C THR A 120 -15.71 -10.73 -2.72
N TYR A 121 -15.62 -9.62 -2.00
CA TYR A 121 -16.59 -9.26 -0.95
C TYR A 121 -17.61 -8.21 -1.38
N GLY A 122 -17.69 -7.92 -2.69
CA GLY A 122 -18.68 -6.97 -3.20
C GLY A 122 -18.44 -5.54 -2.74
N ARG A 123 -17.18 -5.17 -2.54
CA ARG A 123 -16.78 -3.82 -2.16
C ARG A 123 -16.02 -3.13 -3.29
N GLU A 124 -15.86 -1.83 -3.17
CA GLU A 124 -15.13 -1.03 -4.14
C GLU A 124 -13.86 -0.47 -3.50
N ALA A 125 -12.78 -0.44 -4.28
CA ALA A 125 -11.50 0.11 -3.85
C ALA A 125 -10.88 0.93 -4.99
N PRO A 126 -11.55 2.03 -5.40
CA PRO A 126 -11.13 2.78 -6.58
C PRO A 126 -9.78 3.45 -6.44
N THR A 127 -9.44 3.97 -5.27
CA THR A 127 -8.13 4.59 -5.04
C THR A 127 -7.02 3.57 -5.10
N ASN A 128 -7.19 2.43 -4.43
CA ASN A 128 -6.24 1.32 -4.50
C ASN A 128 -6.06 0.86 -5.96
N ARG A 129 -7.14 0.75 -6.72
CA ARG A 129 -7.09 0.36 -8.15
C ARG A 129 -6.28 1.37 -8.96
N THR A 130 -6.55 2.66 -8.79
CA THR A 130 -5.83 3.71 -9.52
C THR A 130 -4.34 3.67 -9.23
N LEU A 131 -3.96 3.50 -7.96
CA LEU A 131 -2.55 3.39 -7.58
C LEU A 131 -1.89 2.17 -8.21
N CYS A 132 -2.59 1.03 -8.27
CA CYS A 132 -2.08 -0.16 -8.96
C CYS A 132 -1.80 0.12 -10.43
N GLU A 133 -2.73 0.76 -11.11
CA GLU A 133 -2.60 1.05 -12.54
C GLU A 133 -1.42 2.00 -12.80
N LEU A 134 -1.27 3.02 -11.96
CA LEU A 134 -0.15 3.97 -12.09
C LEU A 134 1.20 3.31 -11.85
N VAL A 135 1.31 2.45 -10.83
CA VAL A 135 2.56 1.74 -10.56
C VAL A 135 2.89 0.77 -11.69
N ARG A 136 1.91 0.06 -12.22
CA ARG A 136 2.11 -0.83 -13.37
C ARG A 136 2.58 -0.08 -14.60
N PHE A 137 2.03 1.11 -14.83
CA PHE A 137 2.50 1.99 -15.90
C PHE A 137 3.97 2.35 -15.69
N LEU A 138 4.34 2.73 -14.47
CA LEU A 138 5.73 3.08 -14.16
C LEU A 138 6.67 1.88 -14.28
N GLU A 139 6.23 0.67 -13.90
CA GLU A 139 7.00 -0.55 -14.11
C GLU A 139 7.30 -0.79 -15.58
N ALA A 140 6.29 -0.63 -16.42
CA ALA A 140 6.44 -0.84 -17.86
C ALA A 140 7.41 0.20 -18.47
N ARG A 141 7.29 1.46 -18.05
CA ARG A 141 8.19 2.52 -18.50
C ARG A 141 9.63 2.27 -18.07
N ALA A 142 9.83 1.91 -16.82
CA ALA A 142 11.17 1.63 -16.30
C ALA A 142 11.85 0.50 -17.06
N ARG A 143 11.12 -0.56 -17.40
CA ARG A 143 11.66 -1.67 -18.20
C ARG A 143 12.02 -1.21 -19.63
N THR A 144 11.17 -0.40 -20.24
CA THR A 144 11.43 0.13 -21.58
C THR A 144 12.66 1.02 -21.61
N GLU A 145 12.77 1.94 -20.67
CA GLU A 145 13.92 2.84 -20.55
C GLU A 145 15.21 2.06 -20.31
N ARG A 146 15.17 1.03 -19.47
CA ARG A 146 16.32 0.18 -19.20
C ARG A 146 16.79 -0.57 -20.45
N LYS A 147 15.85 -1.06 -21.27
CA LYS A 147 16.19 -1.70 -22.54
C LYS A 147 16.83 -0.71 -23.52
N ARG A 148 16.30 0.52 -23.59
CA ARG A 148 16.85 1.56 -24.47
C ARG A 148 18.28 1.95 -24.08
N SER A 149 18.57 2.01 -22.78
CA SER A 149 19.91 2.38 -22.33
C SER A 149 20.96 1.31 -22.57
N ARG A 150 20.55 0.06 -22.89
CA ARG A 150 21.44 -1.06 -23.21
C ARG A 150 21.77 -1.16 -24.70
N THR A 151 21.06 -0.45 -25.55
CA THR A 151 21.30 -0.39 -26.98
C THR A 151 22.02 0.91 -27.35
#